data_d6385d990a47f3abcb00327f6649dca9
#
_entry.id   d6385d990a47f3abcb00327f6649dca9
#
_cell.length_a   1.000
_cell.length_b   1.000
_cell.length_c   1.000
_cell.angle_alpha   90.00
_cell.angle_beta   90.00
_cell.angle_gamma   90.00
#
_symmetry.space_group_name_H-M   'P 1'
#
loop_
_entity.id
_entity.type
_entity.pdbx_description
1 polymer ?
#
loop_
_entity_poly.entity_id
_entity_poly.type
_entity_poly.pdbx_seq_one_letter_code
_entity_poly.pdbx_strand_id
1 'polypeptide(L)'
;LAERERYASLFSLSSTNYKAWAKGLKKAGYATNSKYPTLLIDLIKKYNLSRFDKEVSQQKNLYLAHSYGFPYLSGIGVYYFNKKSLYVTEVNTSFVFSSASLSFNYEFFNNFYIGANSGIIYQPTKEENIIPKIAAELIYKKLSKNQKFDSVLIRGGVQMPLEKIDYKFIPYLRLTYFLK
;
A
#
# COMPACT_ATOMS: atom_id res chain seq x y z
N LEU A 1 28.44 4.54 4.81
CA LEU A 1 28.38 5.98 5.13
C LEU A 1 27.71 6.24 6.48
N ALA A 2 26.57 5.60 6.79
CA ALA A 2 25.79 5.84 8.00
C ALA A 2 26.53 5.54 9.32
N GLU A 3 27.48 4.64 9.31
CA GLU A 3 28.23 4.18 10.50
C GLU A 3 29.42 5.07 10.87
N ARG A 4 29.73 6.09 10.07
CA ARG A 4 30.87 6.97 10.32
C ARG A 4 30.39 8.34 10.76
N GLU A 5 30.75 8.78 11.96
CA GLU A 5 30.35 10.06 12.56
C GLU A 5 30.53 11.29 11.65
N ARG A 6 31.62 11.32 10.86
CA ARG A 6 31.88 12.42 9.92
C ARG A 6 30.80 12.66 8.87
N TYR A 7 29.91 11.69 8.64
CA TYR A 7 28.78 11.81 7.72
C TYR A 7 27.43 12.00 8.42
N ALA A 8 27.38 11.96 9.76
CA ALA A 8 26.14 12.03 10.53
C ALA A 8 25.29 13.27 10.16
N SER A 9 25.95 14.43 9.97
CA SER A 9 25.27 15.67 9.59
C SER A 9 24.58 15.61 8.23
N LEU A 10 24.98 14.69 7.34
CA LEU A 10 24.35 14.56 6.01
C LEU A 10 22.96 13.94 6.11
N PHE A 11 22.71 13.10 7.12
CA PHE A 11 21.42 12.42 7.28
C PHE A 11 20.30 13.34 7.82
N SER A 12 20.64 14.56 8.24
CA SER A 12 19.64 15.61 8.51
C SER A 12 19.15 16.32 7.25
N LEU A 13 19.84 16.13 6.11
CA LEU A 13 19.44 16.70 4.83
C LEU A 13 18.31 15.88 4.21
N SER A 14 17.38 16.55 3.49
CA SER A 14 16.41 15.82 2.67
C SER A 14 17.13 14.91 1.68
N SER A 15 16.68 13.65 1.56
CA SER A 15 17.23 12.66 0.63
C SER A 15 17.18 13.11 -0.83
N THR A 16 16.24 13.99 -1.19
CA THR A 16 16.06 14.55 -2.54
C THR A 16 16.92 15.79 -2.81
N ASN A 17 17.56 16.35 -1.78
CA ASN A 17 18.43 17.53 -1.94
C ASN A 17 19.85 17.14 -2.37
N TYR A 18 19.97 16.57 -3.57
CA TYR A 18 21.26 16.10 -4.12
C TYR A 18 22.35 17.16 -4.14
N LYS A 19 21.98 18.46 -4.27
CA LYS A 19 22.96 19.56 -4.28
C LYS A 19 23.59 19.73 -2.89
N ALA A 20 22.79 19.70 -1.84
CA ALA A 20 23.29 19.77 -0.47
C ALA A 20 24.11 18.51 -0.11
N TRP A 21 23.66 17.34 -0.54
CA TRP A 21 24.38 16.08 -0.39
C TRP A 21 25.76 16.09 -1.06
N ALA A 22 25.84 16.54 -2.33
CA ALA A 22 27.11 16.63 -3.06
C ALA A 22 28.13 17.54 -2.34
N LYS A 23 27.69 18.72 -1.88
CA LYS A 23 28.52 19.65 -1.12
C LYS A 23 28.94 19.09 0.24
N GLY A 24 28.01 18.48 0.94
CA GLY A 24 28.23 17.89 2.25
C GLY A 24 29.21 16.72 2.20
N LEU A 25 29.10 15.85 1.20
CA LEU A 25 30.06 14.75 0.97
C LEU A 25 31.47 15.27 0.77
N LYS A 26 31.67 16.34 -0.02
CA LYS A 26 32.97 16.98 -0.18
C LYS A 26 33.50 17.53 1.15
N LYS A 27 32.65 18.25 1.92
CA LYS A 27 33.03 18.80 3.22
C LYS A 27 33.42 17.71 4.24
N ALA A 28 32.73 16.56 4.18
CA ALA A 28 33.02 15.41 5.03
C ALA A 28 34.26 14.60 4.57
N GLY A 29 35.00 15.07 3.56
CA GLY A 29 36.22 14.43 3.09
C GLY A 29 35.99 13.15 2.26
N TYR A 30 34.80 12.98 1.66
CA TYR A 30 34.50 11.82 0.81
C TYR A 30 35.35 11.79 -0.49
N ALA A 31 35.62 12.96 -1.04
CA ALA A 31 36.40 13.10 -2.28
C ALA A 31 37.52 14.10 -2.13
N THR A 32 38.71 13.82 -2.67
CA THR A 32 39.87 14.74 -2.69
C THR A 32 39.71 15.86 -3.72
N ASN A 33 39.08 15.56 -4.88
CA ASN A 33 38.87 16.52 -5.94
C ASN A 33 37.95 17.68 -5.50
N SER A 34 38.45 18.92 -5.63
CA SER A 34 37.69 20.13 -5.28
C SER A 34 36.45 20.34 -6.15
N LYS A 35 36.47 19.87 -7.39
CA LYS A 35 35.35 19.95 -8.35
C LYS A 35 34.31 18.85 -8.20
N TYR A 36 34.48 17.91 -7.25
CA TYR A 36 33.58 16.77 -7.04
C TYR A 36 32.10 17.16 -6.95
N PRO A 37 31.68 18.17 -6.15
CA PRO A 37 30.27 18.55 -6.06
C PRO A 37 29.70 19.03 -7.39
N THR A 38 30.47 19.84 -8.13
CA THR A 38 30.05 20.38 -9.43
C THR A 38 29.88 19.25 -10.45
N LEU A 39 30.88 18.38 -10.56
CA LEU A 39 30.83 17.23 -11.47
C LEU A 39 29.62 16.32 -11.18
N LEU A 40 29.36 16.02 -9.89
CA LEU A 40 28.22 15.20 -9.50
C LEU A 40 26.88 15.86 -9.83
N ILE A 41 26.74 17.17 -9.53
CA ILE A 41 25.54 17.94 -9.84
C ILE A 41 25.29 17.99 -11.35
N ASP A 42 26.32 18.22 -12.16
CA ASP A 42 26.23 18.29 -13.62
C ASP A 42 25.85 16.93 -14.22
N LEU A 43 26.37 15.84 -13.66
CA LEU A 43 26.02 14.48 -14.05
C LEU A 43 24.53 14.18 -13.76
N ILE A 44 24.04 14.55 -12.57
CA ILE A 44 22.63 14.40 -12.19
C ILE A 44 21.72 15.21 -13.14
N LYS A 45 22.13 16.45 -13.50
CA LYS A 45 21.39 17.30 -14.46
C LYS A 45 21.43 16.71 -15.87
N LYS A 46 22.62 16.32 -16.37
CA LYS A 46 22.84 15.79 -17.71
C LYS A 46 21.95 14.59 -18.00
N TYR A 47 21.82 13.69 -17.04
CA TYR A 47 21.01 12.49 -17.17
C TYR A 47 19.61 12.62 -16.57
N ASN A 48 19.23 13.85 -16.14
CA ASN A 48 17.92 14.13 -15.52
C ASN A 48 17.55 13.15 -14.39
N LEU A 49 18.54 12.80 -13.54
CA LEU A 49 18.36 11.78 -12.49
C LEU A 49 17.40 12.26 -11.38
N SER A 50 17.25 13.58 -11.20
CA SER A 50 16.31 14.17 -10.22
C SER A 50 14.82 13.83 -10.51
N ARG A 51 14.50 13.33 -11.71
CA ARG A 51 13.15 12.81 -12.02
C ARG A 51 12.77 11.64 -11.13
N PHE A 52 13.72 10.78 -10.76
CA PHE A 52 13.50 9.64 -9.90
C PHE A 52 13.17 10.06 -8.46
N ASP A 53 13.71 11.18 -7.99
CA ASP A 53 13.35 11.74 -6.68
C ASP A 53 11.89 12.20 -6.63
N LYS A 54 11.38 12.76 -7.74
CA LYS A 54 9.97 13.17 -7.86
C LYS A 54 9.03 11.96 -7.88
N GLU A 55 9.44 10.87 -8.52
CA GLU A 55 8.67 9.63 -8.53
C GLU A 55 8.56 9.02 -7.12
N VAL A 56 9.64 9.05 -6.34
CA VAL A 56 9.63 8.59 -4.93
C VAL A 56 8.79 9.50 -4.04
N SER A 57 8.81 10.81 -4.27
CA SER A 57 8.02 11.78 -3.49
C SER A 57 6.52 11.78 -3.83
N GLN A 58 6.13 11.20 -4.97
CA GLN A 58 4.74 11.04 -5.42
C GLN A 58 4.25 9.59 -5.25
N GLN A 59 4.64 8.90 -4.19
CA GLN A 59 3.93 7.66 -3.85
C GLN A 59 2.46 8.01 -3.62
N LYS A 60 1.64 7.66 -4.60
CA LYS A 60 0.19 7.71 -4.42
C LYS A 60 -0.14 6.85 -3.21
N ASN A 61 -0.75 7.44 -2.21
CA ASN A 61 -1.22 6.70 -1.03
C ASN A 61 -2.63 6.15 -1.24
N LEU A 62 -3.33 6.65 -2.26
CA LEU A 62 -4.71 6.31 -2.59
C LEU A 62 -4.75 5.57 -3.93
N TYR A 63 -5.38 4.42 -3.93
CA TYR A 63 -5.53 3.54 -5.10
C TYR A 63 -6.98 3.12 -5.25
N LEU A 64 -7.45 3.12 -6.48
CA LEU A 64 -8.64 2.39 -6.88
C LEU A 64 -8.21 0.95 -7.23
N ALA A 65 -8.97 -0.04 -6.81
CA ALA A 65 -8.63 -1.43 -7.07
C ALA A 65 -9.86 -2.26 -7.40
N HIS A 66 -9.62 -3.29 -8.18
CA HIS A 66 -10.58 -4.32 -8.51
C HIS A 66 -10.17 -5.65 -7.86
N SER A 67 -11.13 -6.39 -7.34
CA SER A 67 -10.88 -7.62 -6.63
C SER A 67 -11.77 -8.75 -7.12
N TYR A 68 -11.22 -9.97 -7.05
CA TYR A 68 -11.89 -11.23 -7.39
C TYR A 68 -11.67 -12.24 -6.28
N GLY A 69 -12.60 -13.14 -6.10
CA GLY A 69 -12.40 -14.25 -5.15
C GLY A 69 -13.71 -14.83 -4.63
N PHE A 70 -13.58 -15.64 -3.61
CA PHE A 70 -14.69 -16.29 -2.93
C PHE A 70 -15.00 -15.55 -1.61
N PRO A 71 -16.27 -15.40 -1.21
CA PRO A 71 -17.52 -15.83 -1.86
C PRO A 71 -18.05 -14.78 -2.88
N TYR A 72 -17.37 -13.64 -3.02
CA TYR A 72 -17.73 -12.58 -3.96
C TYR A 72 -16.94 -12.75 -5.24
N LEU A 73 -17.61 -12.76 -6.38
CA LEU A 73 -16.97 -12.91 -7.68
C LEU A 73 -16.17 -11.68 -8.08
N SER A 74 -16.69 -10.49 -7.76
CA SER A 74 -16.11 -9.22 -8.18
C SER A 74 -16.30 -8.16 -7.10
N GLY A 75 -15.37 -7.21 -7.02
CA GLY A 75 -15.46 -6.06 -6.15
C GLY A 75 -14.63 -4.89 -6.65
N ILE A 76 -15.03 -3.70 -6.26
CA ILE A 76 -14.29 -2.46 -6.49
C ILE A 76 -14.10 -1.78 -5.14
N GLY A 77 -12.91 -1.22 -4.91
CA GLY A 77 -12.60 -0.57 -3.66
C GLY A 77 -11.56 0.52 -3.78
N VAL A 78 -11.55 1.37 -2.76
CA VAL A 78 -10.55 2.41 -2.55
C VAL A 78 -9.64 1.99 -1.42
N TYR A 79 -8.34 2.05 -1.65
CA TYR A 79 -7.29 1.60 -0.77
C TYR A 79 -6.37 2.78 -0.43
N TYR A 80 -6.29 3.13 0.85
CA TYR A 80 -5.45 4.21 1.34
C TYR A 80 -4.36 3.67 2.25
N PHE A 81 -3.10 3.80 1.80
CA PHE A 81 -1.92 3.40 2.57
C PHE A 81 -1.36 4.60 3.33
N ASN A 82 -1.17 4.46 4.63
CA ASN A 82 -0.52 5.48 5.47
C ASN A 82 0.50 4.81 6.39
N LYS A 83 1.79 4.95 6.05
CA LYS A 83 2.91 4.30 6.75
C LYS A 83 2.66 2.78 6.86
N LYS A 84 2.34 2.31 8.06
CA LYS A 84 2.05 0.89 8.35
C LYS A 84 0.55 0.56 8.35
N SER A 85 -0.32 1.54 8.10
CA SER A 85 -1.77 1.35 8.12
C SER A 85 -2.34 1.27 6.71
N LEU A 86 -3.33 0.41 6.51
CA LEU A 86 -4.10 0.27 5.29
C LEU A 86 -5.59 0.39 5.61
N TYR A 87 -6.24 1.37 5.00
CA TYR A 87 -7.68 1.57 5.07
C TYR A 87 -8.29 1.15 3.74
N VAL A 88 -9.38 0.42 3.79
CA VAL A 88 -10.07 -0.06 2.59
C VAL A 88 -11.55 0.21 2.70
N THR A 89 -12.11 0.78 1.64
CA THR A 89 -13.56 0.84 1.41
C THR A 89 -13.85 0.03 0.17
N GLU A 90 -14.76 -0.93 0.26
CA GLU A 90 -14.98 -1.87 -0.82
C GLU A 90 -16.45 -2.28 -0.95
N VAL A 91 -16.90 -2.38 -2.20
CA VAL A 91 -18.19 -2.97 -2.56
C VAL A 91 -17.92 -4.23 -3.37
N ASN A 92 -18.60 -5.30 -3.02
CA ASN A 92 -18.44 -6.62 -3.60
C ASN A 92 -19.76 -7.21 -4.02
N THR A 93 -19.76 -8.02 -5.04
CA THR A 93 -20.96 -8.68 -5.55
C THR A 93 -20.71 -10.11 -5.99
N SER A 94 -21.71 -10.93 -5.86
CA SER A 94 -21.82 -12.27 -6.42
C SER A 94 -23.23 -12.48 -6.97
N PHE A 95 -23.53 -13.67 -7.47
CA PHE A 95 -24.88 -14.02 -7.93
C PHE A 95 -25.90 -14.11 -6.80
N VAL A 96 -25.45 -14.31 -5.56
CA VAL A 96 -26.31 -14.60 -4.40
C VAL A 96 -26.45 -13.41 -3.48
N PHE A 97 -25.35 -12.66 -3.28
CA PHE A 97 -25.31 -11.54 -2.36
C PHE A 97 -24.24 -10.50 -2.73
N SER A 98 -24.44 -9.31 -2.23
CA SER A 98 -23.47 -8.21 -2.34
C SER A 98 -23.03 -7.77 -0.95
N SER A 99 -21.95 -7.02 -0.85
CA SER A 99 -21.51 -6.44 0.41
C SER A 99 -20.86 -5.09 0.23
N ALA A 100 -21.00 -4.25 1.23
CA ALA A 100 -20.21 -3.02 1.38
C ALA A 100 -19.48 -3.06 2.71
N SER A 101 -18.21 -2.70 2.74
CA SER A 101 -17.39 -2.78 3.95
C SER A 101 -16.33 -1.71 4.03
N LEU A 102 -15.95 -1.41 5.28
CA LEU A 102 -14.80 -0.59 5.65
C LEU A 102 -13.85 -1.48 6.43
N SER A 103 -12.55 -1.40 6.15
CA SER A 103 -11.55 -2.12 6.90
C SER A 103 -10.37 -1.26 7.32
N PHE A 104 -9.80 -1.64 8.46
CA PHE A 104 -8.57 -1.11 8.99
C PHE A 104 -7.60 -2.26 9.21
N ASN A 105 -6.38 -2.11 8.64
CA ASN A 105 -5.33 -3.11 8.70
C ASN A 105 -4.02 -2.47 9.09
N TYR A 106 -3.21 -3.18 9.87
CA TYR A 106 -1.90 -2.74 10.32
C TYR A 106 -0.82 -3.73 9.85
N GLU A 107 0.26 -3.20 9.29
CA GLU A 107 1.42 -3.99 8.86
C GLU A 107 2.23 -4.43 10.08
N PHE A 108 2.16 -5.71 10.42
CA PHE A 108 2.90 -6.30 11.55
C PHE A 108 4.22 -6.94 11.13
N PHE A 109 4.33 -7.32 9.86
CA PHE A 109 5.55 -7.86 9.28
C PHE A 109 5.62 -7.43 7.80
N ASN A 110 6.81 -7.38 7.21
CA ASN A 110 7.06 -6.90 5.84
C ASN A 110 5.99 -7.36 4.83
N ASN A 111 5.15 -6.43 4.39
CA ASN A 111 4.05 -6.64 3.45
C ASN A 111 2.88 -7.53 3.95
N PHE A 112 2.89 -7.94 5.22
CA PHE A 112 1.79 -8.66 5.85
C PHE A 112 1.02 -7.72 6.78
N TYR A 113 -0.28 -7.66 6.58
CA TYR A 113 -1.21 -6.84 7.36
C TYR A 113 -2.20 -7.75 8.07
N ILE A 114 -2.55 -7.38 9.28
CA ILE A 114 -3.64 -7.97 10.06
C ILE A 114 -4.65 -6.87 10.36
N GLY A 115 -5.92 -7.19 10.31
CA GLY A 115 -6.96 -6.20 10.58
C GLY A 115 -8.35 -6.77 10.72
N ALA A 116 -9.27 -5.83 10.75
CA ALA A 116 -10.69 -6.13 10.84
C ALA A 116 -11.45 -5.28 9.83
N ASN A 117 -12.58 -5.80 9.38
CA ASN A 117 -13.55 -5.03 8.63
C ASN A 117 -14.93 -5.12 9.26
N SER A 118 -15.73 -4.09 9.02
CA SER A 118 -17.15 -4.03 9.33
C SER A 118 -17.92 -3.59 8.11
N GLY A 119 -19.17 -3.97 8.02
CA GLY A 119 -20.01 -3.61 6.88
C GLY A 119 -21.34 -4.33 6.88
N ILE A 120 -21.92 -4.42 5.71
CA ILE A 120 -23.21 -5.06 5.47
C ILE A 120 -23.10 -6.11 4.36
N ILE A 121 -23.92 -7.14 4.48
CA ILE A 121 -24.23 -8.09 3.41
C ILE A 121 -25.65 -7.79 2.95
N TYR A 122 -25.86 -7.64 1.65
CA TYR A 122 -27.16 -7.54 1.03
C TYR A 122 -27.50 -8.85 0.35
N GLN A 123 -28.62 -9.46 0.75
CA GLN A 123 -29.12 -10.74 0.23
C GLN A 123 -30.59 -10.57 -0.25
N PRO A 124 -30.84 -10.41 -1.54
CA PRO A 124 -32.17 -10.05 -2.06
C PRO A 124 -33.24 -11.12 -1.86
N THR A 125 -32.85 -12.35 -1.56
CA THR A 125 -33.77 -13.50 -1.39
C THR A 125 -34.34 -13.67 0.03
N LYS A 126 -33.89 -12.84 0.98
CA LYS A 126 -34.33 -12.91 2.39
C LYS A 126 -35.23 -11.71 2.73
N GLU A 127 -36.15 -11.91 3.69
CA GLU A 127 -37.02 -10.83 4.19
C GLU A 127 -36.19 -9.69 4.80
N GLU A 128 -35.17 -10.01 5.61
CA GLU A 128 -34.15 -9.06 6.05
C GLU A 128 -33.01 -9.03 5.06
N ASN A 129 -33.08 -8.08 4.13
CA ASN A 129 -32.17 -8.00 2.99
C ASN A 129 -30.78 -7.47 3.36
N ILE A 130 -30.63 -6.75 4.48
CA ILE A 130 -29.39 -6.10 4.90
C ILE A 130 -28.95 -6.67 6.24
N ILE A 131 -27.79 -7.32 6.25
CA ILE A 131 -27.26 -8.02 7.41
C ILE A 131 -25.93 -7.39 7.80
N PRO A 132 -25.80 -6.78 9.00
CA PRO A 132 -24.51 -6.30 9.49
C PRO A 132 -23.50 -7.43 9.63
N LYS A 133 -22.24 -7.14 9.34
CA LYS A 133 -21.13 -8.11 9.48
C LYS A 133 -19.89 -7.49 10.08
N ILE A 134 -19.10 -8.32 10.72
CA ILE A 134 -17.72 -8.06 11.08
C ILE A 134 -16.81 -9.16 10.50
N ALA A 135 -15.53 -8.86 10.30
CA ALA A 135 -14.57 -9.87 9.86
C ALA A 135 -13.18 -9.60 10.42
N ALA A 136 -12.43 -10.66 10.63
CA ALA A 136 -10.99 -10.60 10.79
C ALA A 136 -10.33 -10.90 9.45
N GLU A 137 -9.24 -10.21 9.13
CA GLU A 137 -8.55 -10.41 7.85
C GLU A 137 -7.04 -10.36 7.97
N LEU A 138 -6.41 -11.11 7.08
CA LEU A 138 -4.98 -11.09 6.79
C LEU A 138 -4.78 -10.67 5.35
N ILE A 139 -3.83 -9.78 5.12
CA ILE A 139 -3.49 -9.29 3.78
C ILE A 139 -2.01 -9.48 3.54
N TYR A 140 -1.66 -10.04 2.40
CA TYR A 140 -0.31 -10.07 1.88
C TYR A 140 -0.20 -9.20 0.65
N LYS A 141 0.75 -8.23 0.67
CA LYS A 141 1.04 -7.32 -0.44
C LYS A 141 2.23 -7.84 -1.23
N LYS A 142 2.00 -8.40 -2.42
CA LYS A 142 3.06 -8.79 -3.33
C LYS A 142 3.57 -7.56 -4.08
N LEU A 143 4.81 -7.14 -3.79
CA LEU A 143 5.47 -6.07 -4.54
C LEU A 143 5.93 -6.60 -5.90
N SER A 144 5.62 -5.89 -6.98
CA SER A 144 6.21 -6.18 -8.28
C SER A 144 7.64 -5.60 -8.35
N LYS A 145 8.60 -6.43 -8.77
CA LYS A 145 9.99 -5.98 -9.03
C LYS A 145 10.09 -5.07 -10.25
N ASN A 146 9.16 -5.17 -11.19
CA ASN A 146 9.07 -4.31 -12.35
C ASN A 146 7.94 -3.30 -12.13
N GLN A 147 8.26 -2.01 -12.14
CA GLN A 147 7.30 -0.90 -12.02
C GLN A 147 6.15 -0.91 -13.07
N LYS A 148 6.19 -1.82 -14.05
CA LYS A 148 5.15 -2.01 -15.06
C LYS A 148 3.98 -2.89 -14.60
N PHE A 149 4.16 -3.73 -13.58
CA PHE A 149 3.08 -4.58 -13.05
C PHE A 149 2.65 -4.07 -11.69
N ASP A 150 1.37 -3.82 -11.56
CA ASP A 150 0.76 -3.32 -10.34
C ASP A 150 0.96 -4.31 -9.18
N SER A 151 1.12 -3.77 -7.97
CA SER A 151 1.15 -4.59 -6.77
C SER A 151 -0.17 -5.35 -6.63
N VAL A 152 -0.10 -6.59 -6.23
CA VAL A 152 -1.27 -7.44 -6.00
C VAL A 152 -1.42 -7.66 -4.50
N LEU A 153 -2.65 -7.55 -3.98
CA LEU A 153 -2.97 -7.98 -2.62
C LEU A 153 -3.66 -9.34 -2.66
N ILE A 154 -3.23 -10.23 -1.79
CA ILE A 154 -3.93 -11.45 -1.45
C ILE A 154 -4.57 -11.21 -0.08
N ARG A 155 -5.88 -11.30 -0.01
CA ARG A 155 -6.66 -11.04 1.20
C ARG A 155 -7.43 -12.29 1.58
N GLY A 156 -7.28 -12.74 2.80
CA GLY A 156 -8.02 -13.88 3.34
C GLY A 156 -8.56 -13.58 4.72
N GLY A 157 -9.69 -14.17 5.06
CA GLY A 157 -10.28 -13.93 6.38
C GLY A 157 -11.56 -14.71 6.59
N VAL A 158 -12.19 -14.39 7.71
CA VAL A 158 -13.48 -14.98 8.09
C VAL A 158 -14.42 -13.82 8.46
N GLN A 159 -15.55 -13.76 7.80
CA GLN A 159 -16.62 -12.81 8.12
C GLN A 159 -17.71 -13.49 8.93
N MET A 160 -18.22 -12.78 9.91
CA MET A 160 -19.30 -13.20 10.79
C MET A 160 -20.47 -12.23 10.64
N PRO A 161 -21.58 -12.68 10.05
CA PRO A 161 -22.83 -11.94 10.09
C PRO A 161 -23.30 -11.81 11.53
N LEU A 162 -23.85 -10.63 11.90
CA LEU A 162 -24.31 -10.35 13.25
C LEU A 162 -25.75 -10.79 13.49
N GLU A 163 -26.48 -11.09 12.43
CA GLU A 163 -27.85 -11.64 12.47
C GLU A 163 -27.86 -13.10 12.03
N LYS A 164 -28.93 -13.81 12.39
CA LYS A 164 -29.05 -15.24 12.08
C LYS A 164 -29.25 -15.46 10.57
N ILE A 165 -28.18 -15.87 9.92
CA ILE A 165 -28.23 -16.50 8.60
C ILE A 165 -27.81 -17.97 8.72
N ASP A 166 -27.97 -18.72 7.63
CA ASP A 166 -27.67 -20.16 7.57
C ASP A 166 -26.21 -20.48 7.92
N TYR A 167 -25.33 -19.47 7.82
CA TYR A 167 -23.90 -19.60 8.08
C TYR A 167 -23.42 -18.66 9.18
N LYS A 168 -22.85 -19.20 10.23
CA LYS A 168 -22.26 -18.44 11.33
C LYS A 168 -20.92 -17.79 10.95
N PHE A 169 -20.16 -18.47 10.10
CA PHE A 169 -18.85 -18.03 9.62
C PHE A 169 -18.76 -18.24 8.12
N ILE A 170 -18.31 -17.23 7.40
CA ILE A 170 -18.13 -17.30 5.95
C ILE A 170 -16.65 -16.97 5.67
N PRO A 171 -15.82 -17.96 5.34
CA PRO A 171 -14.45 -17.70 4.92
C PRO A 171 -14.43 -16.94 3.59
N TYR A 172 -13.40 -16.13 3.37
CA TYR A 172 -13.18 -15.50 2.08
C TYR A 172 -11.72 -15.50 1.70
N LEU A 173 -11.47 -15.52 0.40
CA LEU A 173 -10.16 -15.37 -0.20
C LEU A 173 -10.29 -14.46 -1.43
N ARG A 174 -9.44 -13.45 -1.56
CA ARG A 174 -9.54 -12.44 -2.61
C ARG A 174 -8.19 -12.05 -3.16
N LEU A 175 -8.14 -11.86 -4.48
CA LEU A 175 -7.05 -11.23 -5.20
C LEU A 175 -7.47 -9.81 -5.58
N THR A 176 -6.64 -8.83 -5.28
CA THR A 176 -6.93 -7.41 -5.54
C THR A 176 -5.84 -6.83 -6.41
N TYR A 177 -6.25 -6.17 -7.49
CA TYR A 177 -5.38 -5.52 -8.47
C TYR A 177 -5.63 -4.01 -8.45
N PHE A 178 -4.58 -3.22 -8.36
CA PHE A 178 -4.69 -1.77 -8.40
C PHE A 178 -4.88 -1.27 -9.83
N LEU A 179 -5.85 -0.37 -10.00
CA LEU A 179 -6.11 0.31 -11.27
C LEU A 179 -5.17 1.51 -11.41
N LYS A 180 -4.69 1.77 -12.62
CA LYS A 180 -3.80 2.90 -12.92
C LYS A 180 -4.57 4.18 -13.15
#